data_397ee122809d335b738067d5027002bb
#
_entry.id   397ee122809d335b738067d5027002bb
#
_cell.length_a   1.000
_cell.length_b   1.000
_cell.length_c   1.000
_cell.angle_alpha   90.00
_cell.angle_beta   90.00
_cell.angle_gamma   90.00
#
_symmetry.space_group_name_H-M   'P 1'
#
loop_
_entity.id
_entity.type
_entity.pdbx_description
1 polymer ?
#
loop_
_entity_poly.entity_id
_entity_poly.type
_entity_poly.pdbx_seq_one_letter_code
_entity_poly.pdbx_strand_id
1 'polypeptide(L)'
;MGVNLFYGATTLRSGSRGTINSMKPIVQVSLDLTDINEALEMAHIAMRAGVDWLEAGTPFIIAEGMHGVRALRAEFPNTPIVADLKTMDGGYLEAQMMAQAGATHVVVMARAHPETIKCVVQAGKDFGIKVMGDNLGCPDMVQGAVDLAELGCDMVIHHIGFDERRGIAATGVRAPNPMDQLREVVDAVNVPVQAVGGLTLEQAIACPSYGAPIVVIGAPLAIDADSFSRGAGNVEEVLRKICEKVHAYGDVPVKGESK
;
A
#
# COMPACT_ATOMS: atom_id res chain seq x y z
N MET A 1 -2.91 5.10 -25.33
CA MET A 1 -3.30 6.44 -24.84
C MET A 1 -2.87 6.50 -23.39
N GLY A 2 -1.88 7.35 -23.08
CA GLY A 2 -1.34 7.43 -21.72
C GLY A 2 -2.34 8.11 -20.78
N VAL A 3 -2.69 7.43 -19.71
CA VAL A 3 -3.47 8.00 -18.61
C VAL A 3 -2.52 8.86 -17.78
N ASN A 4 -2.58 10.19 -17.92
CA ASN A 4 -1.89 11.12 -17.04
C ASN A 4 -2.60 11.14 -15.70
N LEU A 5 -2.10 10.35 -14.74
CA LEU A 5 -2.49 10.45 -13.34
C LEU A 5 -1.83 11.71 -12.74
N PHE A 6 -2.55 12.84 -12.75
CA PHE A 6 -2.12 14.05 -12.07
C PHE A 6 -2.25 13.85 -10.55
N TYR A 7 -1.15 13.59 -9.88
CA TYR A 7 -1.02 13.94 -8.47
C TYR A 7 -0.94 15.46 -8.40
N GLY A 8 -1.95 16.11 -7.84
CA GLY A 8 -1.96 17.55 -7.64
C GLY A 8 -0.91 17.93 -6.58
N ALA A 9 0.34 18.10 -6.99
CA ALA A 9 1.38 18.67 -6.13
C ALA A 9 1.23 20.19 -6.13
N THR A 10 0.76 20.74 -5.02
CA THR A 10 0.77 22.20 -4.79
C THR A 10 2.11 22.58 -4.17
N THR A 11 2.93 23.31 -4.91
CA THR A 11 4.25 23.76 -4.45
C THR A 11 4.12 25.05 -3.63
N LEU A 12 4.33 24.99 -2.33
CA LEU A 12 4.48 26.18 -1.48
C LEU A 12 5.97 26.54 -1.39
N ARG A 13 6.35 27.69 -1.94
CA ARG A 13 7.71 28.23 -1.82
C ARG A 13 7.88 28.96 -0.49
N SER A 14 8.73 28.44 0.40
CA SER A 14 9.33 29.23 1.48
C SER A 14 10.84 28.99 1.50
N GLY A 15 11.59 30.04 1.82
CA GLY A 15 13.04 30.14 1.58
C GLY A 15 13.88 29.01 2.19
N SER A 16 14.87 28.55 1.47
CA SER A 16 16.08 27.73 1.81
C SER A 16 15.88 26.48 2.68
N ARG A 17 14.72 25.87 2.73
CA ARG A 17 14.45 24.51 3.22
C ARG A 17 13.91 23.69 2.05
N GLY A 18 14.39 22.46 1.90
CA GLY A 18 14.00 21.56 0.81
C GLY A 18 12.51 21.61 0.51
N THR A 19 12.13 21.39 -0.73
CA THR A 19 10.75 21.44 -1.21
C THR A 19 9.94 20.42 -0.43
N ILE A 20 9.04 20.86 0.45
CA ILE A 20 8.09 19.98 1.11
C ILE A 20 6.96 19.77 0.11
N ASN A 21 6.86 18.56 -0.44
CA ASN A 21 5.70 18.13 -1.19
C ASN A 21 4.60 17.76 -0.20
N SER A 22 3.35 17.89 -0.58
CA SER A 22 2.24 17.39 0.22
C SER A 22 1.40 16.43 -0.60
N MET A 23 0.78 15.47 0.06
CA MET A 23 -0.08 14.45 -0.53
C MET A 23 -1.39 14.40 0.23
N LYS A 24 -2.52 14.33 -0.50
CA LYS A 24 -3.80 14.03 0.13
C LYS A 24 -3.77 12.61 0.69
N PRO A 25 -4.35 12.40 1.87
CA PRO A 25 -4.46 11.05 2.40
C PRO A 25 -5.23 10.12 1.47
N ILE A 26 -4.78 8.87 1.40
CA ILE A 26 -5.33 7.81 0.54
C ILE A 26 -5.74 6.64 1.43
N VAL A 27 -6.95 6.15 1.21
CA VAL A 27 -7.43 4.89 1.77
C VAL A 27 -7.38 3.82 0.70
N GLN A 28 -6.61 2.77 0.95
CA GLN A 28 -6.49 1.58 0.11
C GLN A 28 -7.18 0.40 0.79
N VAL A 29 -7.89 -0.44 0.04
CA VAL A 29 -8.43 -1.71 0.54
C VAL A 29 -7.68 -2.86 -0.09
N SER A 30 -7.16 -3.77 0.75
CA SER A 30 -6.58 -5.04 0.31
C SER A 30 -7.69 -6.07 0.10
N LEU A 31 -7.74 -6.62 -1.12
CA LEU A 31 -8.65 -7.69 -1.50
C LEU A 31 -7.94 -9.03 -1.30
N ASP A 32 -7.73 -9.41 -0.02
CA ASP A 32 -7.13 -10.69 0.37
C ASP A 32 -8.18 -11.81 0.31
N LEU A 33 -8.76 -12.02 -0.87
CA LEU A 33 -9.83 -12.97 -1.16
C LEU A 33 -9.32 -14.00 -2.19
N THR A 34 -9.93 -15.17 -2.25
CA THR A 34 -9.49 -16.25 -3.14
C THR A 34 -10.49 -16.56 -4.26
N ASP A 35 -11.60 -15.83 -4.32
CA ASP A 35 -12.60 -15.91 -5.40
C ASP A 35 -12.78 -14.55 -6.07
N ILE A 36 -12.75 -14.55 -7.39
CA ILE A 36 -12.79 -13.32 -8.20
C ILE A 36 -14.13 -12.57 -8.05
N ASN A 37 -15.26 -13.28 -7.91
CA ASN A 37 -16.56 -12.63 -7.78
C ASN A 37 -16.69 -11.97 -6.39
N GLU A 38 -16.20 -12.64 -5.36
CA GLU A 38 -16.15 -12.07 -4.00
C GLU A 38 -15.25 -10.84 -3.95
N ALA A 39 -14.09 -10.88 -4.64
CA ALA A 39 -13.17 -9.76 -4.73
C ALA A 39 -13.80 -8.56 -5.47
N LEU A 40 -14.51 -8.80 -6.58
CA LEU A 40 -15.21 -7.74 -7.31
C LEU A 40 -16.36 -7.16 -6.47
N GLU A 41 -17.14 -7.99 -5.78
CA GLU A 41 -18.21 -7.52 -4.87
C GLU A 41 -17.61 -6.64 -3.76
N MET A 42 -16.52 -7.09 -3.13
CA MET A 42 -15.83 -6.33 -2.09
C MET A 42 -15.25 -5.01 -2.64
N ALA A 43 -14.70 -5.03 -3.84
CA ALA A 43 -14.20 -3.82 -4.51
C ALA A 43 -15.33 -2.80 -4.75
N HIS A 44 -16.52 -3.23 -5.18
CA HIS A 44 -17.69 -2.36 -5.31
C HIS A 44 -18.13 -1.77 -3.97
N ILE A 45 -18.12 -2.56 -2.90
CA ILE A 45 -18.39 -2.06 -1.54
C ILE A 45 -17.36 -0.99 -1.16
N ALA A 46 -16.09 -1.23 -1.37
CA ALA A 46 -15.01 -0.30 -1.08
C ALA A 46 -15.16 1.03 -1.85
N MET A 47 -15.43 0.95 -3.15
CA MET A 47 -15.62 2.14 -3.98
C MET A 47 -16.85 2.97 -3.56
N ARG A 48 -17.97 2.34 -3.20
CA ARG A 48 -19.15 3.06 -2.66
C ARG A 48 -18.87 3.70 -1.30
N ALA A 49 -17.95 3.13 -0.53
CA ALA A 49 -17.53 3.70 0.76
C ALA A 49 -16.58 4.91 0.61
N GLY A 50 -16.03 5.15 -0.58
CA GLY A 50 -15.12 6.26 -0.86
C GLY A 50 -13.63 5.89 -0.79
N VAL A 51 -13.30 4.61 -0.90
CA VAL A 51 -11.91 4.12 -0.99
C VAL A 51 -11.27 4.62 -2.29
N ASP A 52 -10.00 5.00 -2.22
CA ASP A 52 -9.26 5.60 -3.34
C ASP A 52 -8.55 4.55 -4.20
N TRP A 53 -7.95 3.53 -3.57
CA TRP A 53 -7.15 2.51 -4.24
C TRP A 53 -7.64 1.11 -3.90
N LEU A 54 -7.59 0.22 -4.88
CA LEU A 54 -7.83 -1.21 -4.71
C LEU A 54 -6.50 -1.96 -4.77
N GLU A 55 -6.36 -2.96 -3.93
CA GLU A 55 -5.19 -3.84 -3.95
C GLU A 55 -5.63 -5.26 -4.28
N ALA A 56 -5.05 -5.79 -5.36
CA ALA A 56 -5.03 -7.22 -5.59
C ALA A 56 -4.05 -7.82 -4.58
N GLY A 57 -4.58 -8.29 -3.45
CA GLY A 57 -3.78 -8.85 -2.36
C GLY A 57 -3.05 -10.13 -2.75
N THR A 58 -2.01 -10.48 -2.00
CA THR A 58 -1.21 -11.68 -2.31
C THR A 58 -2.08 -12.95 -2.41
N PRO A 59 -3.04 -13.24 -1.51
CA PRO A 59 -3.92 -14.40 -1.64
C PRO A 59 -4.73 -14.39 -2.94
N PHE A 60 -5.22 -13.22 -3.36
CA PHE A 60 -5.98 -13.07 -4.59
C PHE A 60 -5.11 -13.32 -5.84
N ILE A 61 -3.89 -12.81 -5.85
CA ILE A 61 -2.97 -13.04 -6.97
C ILE A 61 -2.55 -14.51 -7.04
N ILE A 62 -2.37 -15.17 -5.89
CA ILE A 62 -2.05 -16.62 -5.85
C ILE A 62 -3.21 -17.44 -6.42
N ALA A 63 -4.45 -17.09 -6.08
CA ALA A 63 -5.63 -17.82 -6.53
C ALA A 63 -5.98 -17.55 -8.00
N GLU A 64 -5.97 -16.29 -8.43
CA GLU A 64 -6.51 -15.84 -9.71
C GLU A 64 -5.45 -15.37 -10.70
N GLY A 65 -4.21 -15.14 -10.26
CA GLY A 65 -3.10 -14.67 -11.08
C GLY A 65 -3.41 -13.34 -11.77
N MET A 66 -2.83 -13.17 -12.97
CA MET A 66 -3.06 -11.98 -13.81
C MET A 66 -4.52 -11.79 -14.23
N HIS A 67 -5.33 -12.87 -14.21
CA HIS A 67 -6.74 -12.77 -14.59
C HIS A 67 -7.51 -11.94 -13.58
N GLY A 68 -7.22 -12.10 -12.28
CA GLY A 68 -7.82 -11.30 -11.22
C GLY A 68 -7.50 -9.80 -11.38
N VAL A 69 -6.23 -9.46 -11.64
CA VAL A 69 -5.82 -8.07 -11.88
C VAL A 69 -6.52 -7.48 -13.11
N ARG A 70 -6.62 -8.24 -14.20
CA ARG A 70 -7.36 -7.80 -15.41
C ARG A 70 -8.84 -7.59 -15.16
N ALA A 71 -9.47 -8.45 -14.35
CA ALA A 71 -10.87 -8.30 -13.99
C ALA A 71 -11.10 -7.02 -13.17
N LEU A 72 -10.27 -6.75 -12.16
CA LEU A 72 -10.31 -5.49 -11.41
C LEU A 72 -10.12 -4.28 -12.32
N ARG A 73 -9.16 -4.32 -13.26
CA ARG A 73 -8.94 -3.24 -14.21
C ARG A 73 -10.12 -3.04 -15.16
N ALA A 74 -10.74 -4.10 -15.62
CA ALA A 74 -11.91 -4.03 -16.50
C ALA A 74 -13.11 -3.37 -15.81
N GLU A 75 -13.34 -3.73 -14.53
CA GLU A 75 -14.45 -3.22 -13.75
C GLU A 75 -14.20 -1.80 -13.22
N PHE A 76 -12.94 -1.48 -12.88
CA PHE A 76 -12.53 -0.18 -12.32
C PHE A 76 -11.46 0.48 -13.20
N PRO A 77 -11.83 0.97 -14.40
CA PRO A 77 -10.86 1.39 -15.43
C PRO A 77 -10.00 2.60 -15.02
N ASN A 78 -10.48 3.43 -14.09
CA ASN A 78 -9.80 4.66 -13.66
C ASN A 78 -9.24 4.59 -12.23
N THR A 79 -9.50 3.51 -11.49
CA THR A 79 -9.05 3.35 -10.11
C THR A 79 -7.60 2.85 -10.08
N PRO A 80 -6.71 3.41 -9.26
CA PRO A 80 -5.41 2.80 -9.01
C PRO A 80 -5.54 1.39 -8.46
N ILE A 81 -4.77 0.46 -9.03
CA ILE A 81 -4.72 -0.95 -8.63
C ILE A 81 -3.31 -1.29 -8.23
N VAL A 82 -3.14 -1.72 -6.99
CA VAL A 82 -1.88 -2.22 -6.44
C VAL A 82 -1.83 -3.73 -6.62
N ALA A 83 -0.76 -4.25 -7.21
CA ALA A 83 -0.49 -5.69 -7.27
C ALA A 83 0.49 -6.08 -6.16
N ASP A 84 -0.02 -6.67 -5.08
CA ASP A 84 0.80 -7.09 -3.94
C ASP A 84 1.41 -8.47 -4.18
N LEU A 85 2.42 -8.51 -5.07
CA LEU A 85 3.18 -9.71 -5.40
C LEU A 85 4.12 -10.16 -4.29
N LYS A 86 4.54 -9.23 -3.44
CA LYS A 86 5.66 -9.47 -2.52
C LYS A 86 6.90 -10.03 -3.23
N THR A 87 7.26 -9.39 -4.37
CA THR A 87 8.33 -9.85 -5.25
C THR A 87 9.65 -10.05 -4.52
N MET A 88 10.23 -11.24 -4.65
CA MET A 88 11.52 -11.63 -4.06
C MET A 88 12.59 -11.93 -5.11
N ASP A 89 12.19 -12.26 -6.34
CA ASP A 89 13.07 -12.54 -7.48
C ASP A 89 12.28 -12.37 -8.80
N GLY A 90 12.98 -12.36 -9.94
CA GLY A 90 12.32 -12.19 -11.25
C GLY A 90 11.70 -10.81 -11.45
N GLY A 91 12.16 -9.80 -10.71
CA GLY A 91 11.51 -8.51 -10.49
C GLY A 91 11.06 -7.76 -11.74
N TYR A 92 11.90 -7.72 -12.79
CA TYR A 92 11.53 -7.04 -14.04
C TYR A 92 10.32 -7.70 -14.70
N LEU A 93 10.36 -9.03 -14.83
CA LEU A 93 9.32 -9.81 -15.51
C LEU A 93 7.99 -9.75 -14.74
N GLU A 94 8.04 -9.91 -13.42
CA GLU A 94 6.84 -9.86 -12.57
C GLU A 94 6.16 -8.48 -12.63
N ALA A 95 6.95 -7.41 -12.52
CA ALA A 95 6.43 -6.05 -12.66
C ALA A 95 5.84 -5.77 -14.06
N GLN A 96 6.50 -6.25 -15.11
CA GLN A 96 5.98 -6.19 -16.48
C GLN A 96 4.65 -6.91 -16.60
N MET A 97 4.52 -8.12 -16.05
CA MET A 97 3.27 -8.90 -16.09
C MET A 97 2.12 -8.14 -15.42
N MET A 98 2.37 -7.52 -14.26
CA MET A 98 1.34 -6.76 -13.55
C MET A 98 0.95 -5.48 -14.28
N ALA A 99 1.92 -4.76 -14.86
CA ALA A 99 1.64 -3.61 -15.71
C ALA A 99 0.77 -3.99 -16.92
N GLN A 100 1.08 -5.10 -17.59
CA GLN A 100 0.31 -5.62 -18.70
C GLN A 100 -1.09 -6.13 -18.29
N ALA A 101 -1.25 -6.54 -17.04
CA ALA A 101 -2.55 -6.89 -16.49
C ALA A 101 -3.39 -5.65 -16.11
N GLY A 102 -2.80 -4.46 -16.10
CA GLY A 102 -3.47 -3.20 -15.80
C GLY A 102 -3.28 -2.70 -14.36
N ALA A 103 -2.35 -3.28 -13.59
CA ALA A 103 -1.95 -2.69 -12.31
C ALA A 103 -1.27 -1.33 -12.54
N THR A 104 -1.40 -0.43 -11.58
CA THR A 104 -0.73 0.89 -11.55
C THR A 104 0.44 0.92 -10.59
N HIS A 105 0.46 -0.02 -9.64
CA HIS A 105 1.48 -0.15 -8.62
C HIS A 105 1.84 -1.63 -8.46
N VAL A 106 3.11 -1.90 -8.13
CA VAL A 106 3.61 -3.25 -7.83
C VAL A 106 4.45 -3.23 -6.56
N VAL A 107 4.35 -4.30 -5.76
CA VAL A 107 5.06 -4.41 -4.48
C VAL A 107 6.29 -5.29 -4.62
N VAL A 108 7.44 -4.79 -4.13
CA VAL A 108 8.71 -5.53 -3.99
C VAL A 108 9.17 -5.53 -2.54
N MET A 109 9.74 -6.64 -2.09
CA MET A 109 10.18 -6.80 -0.71
C MET A 109 11.57 -6.20 -0.47
N ALA A 110 11.77 -5.50 0.65
CA ALA A 110 13.10 -5.05 1.08
C ALA A 110 14.06 -6.24 1.35
N ARG A 111 13.50 -7.42 1.62
CA ARG A 111 14.27 -8.66 1.84
C ARG A 111 14.71 -9.32 0.54
N ALA A 112 14.29 -8.83 -0.61
CA ALA A 112 14.81 -9.25 -1.91
C ALA A 112 16.27 -8.78 -2.10
N HIS A 113 16.98 -9.41 -3.01
CA HIS A 113 18.31 -8.94 -3.38
C HIS A 113 18.22 -7.51 -3.97
N PRO A 114 19.13 -6.58 -3.66
CA PRO A 114 19.10 -5.21 -4.21
C PRO A 114 18.98 -5.14 -5.73
N GLU A 115 19.58 -6.07 -6.46
CA GLU A 115 19.44 -6.14 -7.93
C GLU A 115 18.01 -6.49 -8.37
N THR A 116 17.28 -7.31 -7.61
CA THR A 116 15.86 -7.58 -7.86
C THR A 116 15.03 -6.29 -7.71
N ILE A 117 15.27 -5.53 -6.64
CA ILE A 117 14.58 -4.25 -6.41
C ILE A 117 14.86 -3.28 -7.55
N LYS A 118 16.12 -3.13 -7.97
CA LYS A 118 16.50 -2.30 -9.13
C LYS A 118 15.82 -2.77 -10.41
N CYS A 119 15.67 -4.07 -10.63
CA CYS A 119 14.96 -4.62 -11.79
C CYS A 119 13.47 -4.24 -11.76
N VAL A 120 12.79 -4.30 -10.59
CA VAL A 120 11.40 -3.83 -10.46
C VAL A 120 11.30 -2.33 -10.73
N VAL A 121 12.21 -1.54 -10.17
CA VAL A 121 12.28 -0.08 -10.41
C VAL A 121 12.50 0.25 -11.89
N GLN A 122 13.36 -0.53 -12.58
CA GLN A 122 13.57 -0.35 -14.02
C GLN A 122 12.29 -0.69 -14.81
N ALA A 123 11.63 -1.80 -14.49
CA ALA A 123 10.33 -2.14 -15.11
C ALA A 123 9.28 -1.06 -14.83
N GLY A 124 9.30 -0.48 -13.62
CA GLY A 124 8.43 0.65 -13.26
C GLY A 124 8.56 1.81 -14.24
N LYS A 125 9.80 2.18 -14.58
CA LYS A 125 10.12 3.24 -15.55
C LYS A 125 9.69 2.87 -16.99
N ASP A 126 9.96 1.63 -17.40
CA ASP A 126 9.74 1.18 -18.77
C ASP A 126 8.24 0.98 -19.08
N PHE A 127 7.44 0.57 -18.11
CA PHE A 127 6.01 0.29 -18.28
C PHE A 127 5.07 1.33 -17.63
N GLY A 128 5.62 2.32 -16.96
CA GLY A 128 4.82 3.37 -16.30
C GLY A 128 4.04 2.87 -15.08
N ILE A 129 4.51 1.81 -14.41
CA ILE A 129 3.94 1.30 -13.16
C ILE A 129 4.77 1.81 -11.97
N LYS A 130 4.11 2.20 -10.88
CA LYS A 130 4.78 2.66 -9.67
C LYS A 130 5.28 1.50 -8.82
N VAL A 131 6.42 1.69 -8.16
CA VAL A 131 7.05 0.67 -7.34
C VAL A 131 6.91 1.02 -5.86
N MET A 132 6.31 0.11 -5.11
CA MET A 132 6.14 0.20 -3.67
C MET A 132 7.07 -0.82 -3.00
N GLY A 133 7.99 -0.33 -2.19
CA GLY A 133 8.92 -1.18 -1.44
C GLY A 133 8.36 -1.53 -0.06
N ASP A 134 8.24 -2.82 0.25
CA ASP A 134 7.68 -3.32 1.51
C ASP A 134 8.79 -3.75 2.47
N ASN A 135 8.83 -3.18 3.68
CA ASN A 135 9.84 -3.49 4.70
C ASN A 135 9.47 -4.68 5.61
N LEU A 136 8.39 -5.40 5.30
CA LEU A 136 7.96 -6.60 6.04
C LEU A 136 9.12 -7.56 6.31
N GLY A 137 9.27 -7.94 7.57
CA GLY A 137 10.29 -8.92 7.99
C GLY A 137 11.72 -8.40 7.98
N CYS A 138 11.95 -7.09 7.82
CA CYS A 138 13.27 -6.51 8.04
C CYS A 138 13.63 -6.55 9.53
N PRO A 139 14.86 -6.94 9.90
CA PRO A 139 15.32 -6.86 11.28
C PRO A 139 15.37 -5.44 11.81
N ASP A 140 15.69 -4.49 10.95
CA ASP A 140 15.59 -3.06 11.16
C ASP A 140 14.62 -2.48 10.11
N MET A 141 13.42 -2.14 10.55
CA MET A 141 12.34 -1.66 9.68
C MET A 141 12.65 -0.27 9.11
N VAL A 142 13.34 0.56 9.88
CA VAL A 142 13.72 1.91 9.46
C VAL A 142 14.81 1.84 8.40
N GLN A 143 15.86 1.03 8.61
CA GLN A 143 16.91 0.86 7.62
C GLN A 143 16.36 0.21 6.34
N GLY A 144 15.48 -0.80 6.45
CA GLY A 144 14.82 -1.40 5.28
C GLY A 144 14.03 -0.37 4.45
N ALA A 145 13.36 0.58 5.11
CA ALA A 145 12.67 1.67 4.44
C ALA A 145 13.63 2.63 3.72
N VAL A 146 14.75 2.97 4.36
CA VAL A 146 15.82 3.82 3.75
C VAL A 146 16.40 3.13 2.51
N ASP A 147 16.76 1.85 2.62
CA ASP A 147 17.33 1.08 1.52
C ASP A 147 16.39 1.04 0.30
N LEU A 148 15.08 0.85 0.53
CA LEU A 148 14.07 0.85 -0.53
C LEU A 148 13.96 2.21 -1.23
N ALA A 149 13.94 3.30 -0.46
CA ALA A 149 13.88 4.65 -1.01
C ALA A 149 15.16 4.99 -1.83
N GLU A 150 16.35 4.62 -1.32
CA GLU A 150 17.63 4.81 -2.01
C GLU A 150 17.74 3.96 -3.29
N LEU A 151 17.14 2.77 -3.32
CA LEU A 151 17.09 1.92 -4.51
C LEU A 151 16.09 2.42 -5.56
N GLY A 152 15.30 3.45 -5.23
CA GLY A 152 14.45 4.16 -6.17
C GLY A 152 12.98 3.72 -6.17
N CYS A 153 12.50 3.08 -5.11
CA CYS A 153 11.06 2.84 -4.94
C CYS A 153 10.31 4.18 -4.85
N ASP A 154 9.15 4.28 -5.48
CA ASP A 154 8.32 5.49 -5.47
C ASP A 154 7.65 5.73 -4.11
N MET A 155 7.45 4.67 -3.33
CA MET A 155 6.78 4.66 -2.01
C MET A 155 7.37 3.55 -1.15
N VAL A 156 7.23 3.70 0.17
CA VAL A 156 7.60 2.66 1.15
C VAL A 156 6.36 2.17 1.88
N ILE A 157 6.25 0.86 2.04
CA ILE A 157 5.23 0.20 2.85
C ILE A 157 5.86 -0.15 4.20
N HIS A 158 5.34 0.44 5.29
CA HIS A 158 5.66 0.04 6.65
C HIS A 158 4.66 -1.02 7.10
N HIS A 159 5.12 -2.26 7.19
CA HIS A 159 4.27 -3.43 7.25
C HIS A 159 4.63 -4.35 8.42
N ILE A 160 3.69 -4.58 9.30
CA ILE A 160 3.80 -5.61 10.35
C ILE A 160 3.00 -6.85 9.94
N GLY A 161 3.70 -7.97 9.82
CA GLY A 161 3.18 -9.21 9.26
C GLY A 161 1.99 -9.81 10.05
N PHE A 162 1.11 -10.50 9.34
CA PHE A 162 -0.04 -11.18 9.92
C PHE A 162 0.40 -12.30 10.88
N ASP A 163 1.30 -13.19 10.41
CA ASP A 163 1.81 -14.31 11.20
C ASP A 163 2.65 -13.84 12.38
N GLU A 164 3.46 -12.80 12.20
CA GLU A 164 4.25 -12.18 13.26
C GLU A 164 3.35 -11.70 14.40
N ARG A 165 2.31 -10.93 14.08
CA ARG A 165 1.36 -10.42 15.07
C ARG A 165 0.66 -11.54 15.83
N ARG A 166 0.17 -12.56 15.11
CA ARG A 166 -0.52 -13.70 15.73
C ARG A 166 0.42 -14.57 16.55
N GLY A 167 1.60 -14.88 16.01
CA GLY A 167 2.60 -15.69 16.70
C GLY A 167 3.06 -15.05 18.01
N ILE A 168 3.37 -13.75 17.99
CA ILE A 168 3.78 -13.03 19.21
C ILE A 168 2.61 -12.93 20.19
N ALA A 169 1.40 -12.57 19.74
CA ALA A 169 0.22 -12.52 20.62
C ALA A 169 -0.06 -13.85 21.32
N ALA A 170 0.15 -14.99 20.64
CA ALA A 170 -0.04 -16.32 21.19
C ALA A 170 0.91 -16.63 22.38
N THR A 171 2.04 -15.92 22.50
CA THR A 171 2.96 -16.03 23.64
C THR A 171 2.52 -15.21 24.87
N GLY A 172 1.43 -14.45 24.77
CA GLY A 172 0.95 -13.54 25.83
C GLY A 172 1.68 -12.18 25.83
N VAL A 173 2.55 -11.93 24.86
CA VAL A 173 3.23 -10.64 24.67
C VAL A 173 2.37 -9.75 23.78
N ARG A 174 2.43 -8.42 23.98
CA ARG A 174 1.77 -7.46 23.10
C ARG A 174 2.26 -7.64 21.66
N ALA A 175 1.34 -7.88 20.75
CA ALA A 175 1.67 -7.93 19.34
C ALA A 175 2.21 -6.59 18.84
N PRO A 176 3.22 -6.57 17.97
CA PRO A 176 3.64 -5.36 17.29
C PRO A 176 2.52 -4.84 16.38
N ASN A 177 2.51 -3.55 16.12
CA ASN A 177 1.58 -2.92 15.18
C ASN A 177 2.29 -1.82 14.40
N PRO A 178 1.76 -1.39 13.24
CA PRO A 178 2.41 -0.41 12.38
C PRO A 178 2.71 0.93 13.06
N MET A 179 1.93 1.31 14.08
CA MET A 179 2.12 2.59 14.76
C MET A 179 3.38 2.65 15.61
N ASP A 180 3.97 1.48 15.97
CA ASP A 180 5.10 1.41 16.90
C ASP A 180 6.35 2.15 16.34
N GLN A 181 6.64 2.07 15.04
CA GLN A 181 7.79 2.71 14.39
C GLN A 181 7.41 3.60 13.21
N LEU A 182 6.13 3.88 13.01
CA LEU A 182 5.66 4.61 11.82
C LEU A 182 6.31 5.99 11.69
N ARG A 183 6.43 6.72 12.81
CA ARG A 183 7.04 8.06 12.80
C ARG A 183 8.51 8.00 12.42
N GLU A 184 9.25 7.05 12.97
CA GLU A 184 10.68 6.86 12.68
C GLU A 184 10.90 6.53 11.20
N VAL A 185 10.06 5.66 10.64
CA VAL A 185 10.13 5.34 9.20
C VAL A 185 9.81 6.57 8.34
N VAL A 186 8.73 7.30 8.65
CA VAL A 186 8.37 8.54 7.95
C VAL A 186 9.49 9.58 8.01
N ASP A 187 10.12 9.71 9.18
CA ASP A 187 11.19 10.69 9.37
C ASP A 187 12.49 10.30 8.66
N ALA A 188 12.70 9.02 8.36
CA ALA A 188 13.91 8.52 7.75
C ALA A 188 13.90 8.58 6.20
N VAL A 189 12.73 8.64 5.56
CA VAL A 189 12.63 8.57 4.09
C VAL A 189 12.12 9.88 3.47
N ASN A 190 12.33 10.03 2.16
CA ASN A 190 11.92 11.18 1.35
C ASN A 190 10.78 10.85 0.36
N VAL A 191 10.21 9.67 0.47
CA VAL A 191 9.08 9.17 -0.34
C VAL A 191 7.85 8.96 0.55
N PRO A 192 6.62 8.91 -0.02
CA PRO A 192 5.43 8.62 0.75
C PRO A 192 5.50 7.28 1.48
N VAL A 193 5.00 7.23 2.71
CA VAL A 193 4.93 6.01 3.51
C VAL A 193 3.49 5.52 3.58
N GLN A 194 3.30 4.23 3.35
CA GLN A 194 2.06 3.50 3.55
C GLN A 194 2.13 2.72 4.86
N ALA A 195 1.06 2.77 5.66
CA ALA A 195 0.94 1.98 6.88
C ALA A 195 -0.02 0.80 6.67
N VAL A 196 0.43 -0.42 7.02
CA VAL A 196 -0.35 -1.66 6.90
C VAL A 196 0.02 -2.68 7.97
N GLY A 197 -0.91 -3.55 8.34
CA GLY A 197 -0.69 -4.66 9.26
C GLY A 197 -1.68 -4.72 10.42
N GLY A 198 -2.96 -5.00 10.13
CA GLY A 198 -4.03 -5.20 11.13
C GLY A 198 -4.35 -3.96 11.94
N LEU A 199 -4.41 -2.82 11.28
CA LEU A 199 -4.81 -1.55 11.89
C LEU A 199 -6.22 -1.64 12.49
N THR A 200 -6.40 -1.09 13.69
CA THR A 200 -7.74 -0.80 14.21
C THR A 200 -8.32 0.42 13.49
N LEU A 201 -9.62 0.66 13.69
CA LEU A 201 -10.29 1.86 13.16
C LEU A 201 -9.56 3.15 13.57
N GLU A 202 -9.23 3.25 14.86
CA GLU A 202 -8.56 4.43 15.43
C GLU A 202 -7.15 4.60 14.89
N GLN A 203 -6.41 3.51 14.75
CA GLN A 203 -5.06 3.52 14.16
C GLN A 203 -5.09 3.94 12.69
N ALA A 204 -6.02 3.40 11.90
CA ALA A 204 -6.20 3.77 10.50
C ALA A 204 -6.46 5.29 10.34
N ILE A 205 -7.36 5.83 11.16
CA ILE A 205 -7.68 7.27 11.16
C ILE A 205 -6.47 8.11 11.61
N ALA A 206 -5.62 7.59 12.47
CA ALA A 206 -4.48 8.32 13.00
C ALA A 206 -3.25 8.36 12.06
N CYS A 207 -3.12 7.45 11.09
CA CYS A 207 -1.94 7.34 10.21
C CYS A 207 -1.49 8.68 9.59
N PRO A 208 -2.38 9.54 9.04
CA PRO A 208 -1.97 10.83 8.50
C PRO A 208 -1.28 11.73 9.52
N SER A 209 -1.67 11.69 10.80
CA SER A 209 -1.05 12.47 11.87
C SER A 209 0.37 12.01 12.23
N TYR A 210 0.72 10.79 11.84
CA TYR A 210 2.09 10.26 11.94
C TYR A 210 2.93 10.57 10.70
N GLY A 211 2.34 11.22 9.68
CA GLY A 211 3.01 11.57 8.44
C GLY A 211 2.93 10.49 7.35
N ALA A 212 2.12 9.45 7.56
CA ALA A 212 1.86 8.42 6.56
C ALA A 212 0.58 8.76 5.76
N PRO A 213 0.69 9.21 4.51
CA PRO A 213 -0.47 9.63 3.73
C PRO A 213 -1.29 8.45 3.18
N ILE A 214 -0.77 7.22 3.20
CA ILE A 214 -1.46 6.06 2.63
C ILE A 214 -1.73 5.05 3.74
N VAL A 215 -2.99 4.63 3.87
CA VAL A 215 -3.42 3.64 4.85
C VAL A 215 -4.11 2.47 4.17
N VAL A 216 -3.71 1.23 4.52
CA VAL A 216 -4.31 0.01 3.97
C VAL A 216 -5.26 -0.62 4.97
N ILE A 217 -6.46 -0.91 4.50
CA ILE A 217 -7.49 -1.60 5.24
C ILE A 217 -7.67 -3.01 4.68
N GLY A 218 -7.33 -4.00 5.48
CA GLY A 218 -7.54 -5.41 5.22
C GLY A 218 -8.13 -6.08 6.46
N ALA A 219 -7.57 -7.21 6.87
CA ALA A 219 -7.97 -7.88 8.10
C ALA A 219 -7.55 -7.06 9.36
N PRO A 220 -8.39 -6.98 10.39
CA PRO A 220 -9.70 -7.63 10.54
C PRO A 220 -10.90 -6.77 10.12
N LEU A 221 -10.69 -5.54 9.63
CA LEU A 221 -11.77 -4.57 9.41
C LEU A 221 -12.59 -4.84 8.15
N ALA A 222 -11.94 -5.26 7.07
CA ALA A 222 -12.58 -5.49 5.78
C ALA A 222 -12.58 -6.96 5.38
N ILE A 223 -11.58 -7.72 5.82
CA ILE A 223 -11.33 -9.12 5.45
C ILE A 223 -11.26 -9.99 6.69
N ASP A 224 -11.86 -11.17 6.62
CA ASP A 224 -11.61 -12.27 7.55
C ASP A 224 -10.41 -13.09 7.05
N ALA A 225 -9.27 -12.92 7.72
CA ALA A 225 -8.03 -13.56 7.32
C ALA A 225 -7.98 -15.08 7.60
N ASP A 226 -8.88 -15.61 8.41
CA ASP A 226 -8.93 -17.04 8.70
C ASP A 226 -9.64 -17.82 7.58
N SER A 227 -10.51 -17.16 6.83
CA SER A 227 -11.28 -17.76 5.72
C SER A 227 -11.01 -17.15 4.35
N PHE A 228 -10.18 -16.09 4.27
CA PHE A 228 -9.98 -15.29 3.06
C PHE A 228 -11.30 -14.86 2.40
N SER A 229 -12.26 -14.46 3.23
CA SER A 229 -13.57 -13.97 2.83
C SER A 229 -13.81 -12.55 3.35
N ARG A 230 -14.93 -11.95 2.97
CA ARG A 230 -15.32 -10.63 3.47
C ARG A 230 -15.48 -10.64 4.99
N GLY A 231 -14.99 -9.60 5.65
CA GLY A 231 -15.14 -9.38 7.08
C GLY A 231 -16.61 -9.34 7.53
N ALA A 232 -16.84 -9.66 8.79
CA ALA A 232 -18.19 -9.68 9.37
C ALA A 232 -18.77 -8.26 9.54
N GLY A 233 -20.07 -8.15 9.58
CA GLY A 233 -20.79 -6.90 9.84
C GLY A 233 -20.95 -5.99 8.63
N ASN A 234 -21.13 -4.68 8.89
CA ASN A 234 -21.31 -3.68 7.83
C ASN A 234 -19.96 -3.08 7.41
N VAL A 235 -19.22 -3.82 6.59
CA VAL A 235 -17.90 -3.41 6.09
C VAL A 235 -17.96 -2.06 5.36
N GLU A 236 -19.02 -1.79 4.58
CA GLU A 236 -19.18 -0.52 3.86
C GLU A 236 -19.23 0.67 4.83
N GLU A 237 -19.95 0.56 5.94
CA GLU A 237 -20.05 1.62 6.94
C GLU A 237 -18.71 1.87 7.64
N VAL A 238 -17.98 0.80 7.98
CA VAL A 238 -16.64 0.90 8.58
C VAL A 238 -15.68 1.63 7.64
N LEU A 239 -15.63 1.21 6.37
CA LEU A 239 -14.79 1.84 5.35
C LEU A 239 -15.17 3.30 5.13
N ARG A 240 -16.46 3.61 5.02
CA ARG A 240 -16.96 4.99 4.85
C ARG A 240 -16.50 5.89 5.98
N LYS A 241 -16.62 5.42 7.23
CA LYS A 241 -16.15 6.16 8.41
C LYS A 241 -14.64 6.43 8.37
N ILE A 242 -13.84 5.45 7.93
CA ILE A 242 -12.40 5.61 7.77
C ILE A 242 -12.11 6.65 6.68
N CYS A 243 -12.70 6.51 5.49
CA CYS A 243 -12.52 7.43 4.37
C CYS A 243 -12.86 8.88 4.77
N GLU A 244 -14.03 9.09 5.38
CA GLU A 244 -14.43 10.42 5.84
C GLU A 244 -13.44 11.07 6.79
N LYS A 245 -12.91 10.30 7.75
CA LYS A 245 -11.98 10.81 8.77
C LYS A 245 -10.57 11.01 8.22
N VAL A 246 -10.09 10.06 7.41
CA VAL A 246 -8.76 10.12 6.79
C VAL A 246 -8.70 11.28 5.80
N HIS A 247 -9.69 11.43 4.91
CA HIS A 247 -9.73 12.51 3.93
C HIS A 247 -9.92 13.90 4.57
N ALA A 248 -10.60 13.98 5.72
CA ALA A 248 -10.78 15.24 6.45
C ALA A 248 -9.49 15.74 7.13
N TYR A 249 -8.43 14.94 7.19
CA TYR A 249 -7.17 15.36 7.82
C TYR A 249 -6.50 16.52 7.07
N GLY A 250 -6.69 16.60 5.76
CA GLY A 250 -6.01 17.55 4.89
C GLY A 250 -4.69 16.99 4.34
N ASP A 251 -3.86 17.87 3.77
CA ASP A 251 -2.62 17.46 3.12
C ASP A 251 -1.57 16.99 4.15
N VAL A 252 -0.94 15.85 3.88
CA VAL A 252 0.15 15.28 4.68
C VAL A 252 1.48 15.69 4.03
N PRO A 253 2.40 16.33 4.78
CA PRO A 253 3.71 16.67 4.26
C PRO A 253 4.53 15.40 3.92
N VAL A 254 5.11 15.37 2.73
CA VAL A 254 6.07 14.34 2.31
C VAL A 254 7.40 15.03 2.06
N LYS A 255 8.48 14.53 2.64
CA LYS A 255 9.82 15.08 2.37
C LYS A 255 10.12 14.85 0.89
N GLY A 256 10.39 15.91 0.14
CA GLY A 256 10.79 15.82 -1.26
C GLY A 256 12.31 15.64 -1.37
N GLU A 257 12.78 15.11 -2.50
CA GLU A 257 14.20 15.14 -2.83
C GLU A 257 14.71 16.58 -2.79
N SER A 258 15.76 16.81 -2.01
CA SER A 258 16.60 18.02 -2.19
C SER A 258 17.35 17.87 -3.50
N LYS A 259 16.85 18.53 -4.56
CA LYS A 259 17.59 18.66 -5.83
C LYS A 259 18.82 19.53 -5.64
#